data_df16f55136b05f8203c2ec4dfdba88e5
#
_entry.id   df16f55136b05f8203c2ec4dfdba88e5
#
_cell.length_a   1.000
_cell.length_b   1.000
_cell.length_c   1.000
_cell.angle_alpha   90.00
_cell.angle_beta   90.00
_cell.angle_gamma   90.00
#
_symmetry.space_group_name_H-M   'P 1'
#
loop_
_entity.id
_entity.type
_entity.pdbx_description
1 polymer ?
#
loop_
_entity_poly.entity_id
_entity_poly.type
_entity_poly.pdbx_seq_one_letter_code
_entity_poly.pdbx_strand_id
1 'polypeptide(L)'
;FIAYAIMSVPAGLMIDRFGEKPVLFLGFLMPFIGTTLFACLHTYPMLLASSFIIGLGMAMLQTVLNPLQRVVGGEENYAFVAEVAQFVFGIASFLSPLVYTYLIHELNPDIYTEGRNFFIDLLAGITPPDLPWVSLYWVFTLLLLVMLVAVGLSRFPKIGLLKASSIKSSNKFSPK
;
A
#
# COMPACT_ATOMS: atom_id res chain seq x y z
N PHE A 1 0.69 -1.37 -14.97
CA PHE A 1 1.97 -2.08 -15.19
C PHE A 1 3.12 -1.14 -15.56
N ILE A 2 2.91 -0.09 -16.37
CA ILE A 2 3.98 0.85 -16.81
C ILE A 2 4.64 1.53 -15.59
N ALA A 3 3.85 2.06 -14.65
CA ALA A 3 4.35 2.69 -13.43
C ALA A 3 5.25 1.72 -12.63
N TYR A 4 4.85 0.44 -12.60
CA TYR A 4 5.59 -0.61 -11.91
C TYR A 4 6.94 -0.90 -12.59
N ALA A 5 6.96 -1.03 -13.92
CA ALA A 5 8.17 -1.26 -14.68
C ALA A 5 9.18 -0.10 -14.53
N ILE A 6 8.68 1.15 -14.54
CA ILE A 6 9.52 2.34 -14.37
C ILE A 6 10.10 2.42 -12.96
N MET A 7 9.31 2.13 -11.92
CA MET A 7 9.70 2.38 -10.53
C MET A 7 10.48 1.24 -9.89
N SER A 8 10.42 0.03 -10.40
CA SER A 8 11.07 -1.15 -9.78
C SER A 8 12.58 -0.98 -9.61
N VAL A 9 13.29 -0.48 -10.63
CA VAL A 9 14.74 -0.25 -10.57
C VAL A 9 15.10 0.96 -9.70
N PRO A 10 14.48 2.16 -9.88
CA PRO A 10 14.72 3.29 -8.98
C PRO A 10 14.42 2.99 -7.51
N ALA A 11 13.36 2.23 -7.21
CA ALA A 11 13.03 1.85 -5.84
C ALA A 11 14.16 1.03 -5.18
N GLY A 12 14.75 0.08 -5.91
CA GLY A 12 15.91 -0.67 -5.42
C GLY A 12 17.09 0.25 -5.09
N LEU A 13 17.44 1.15 -6.00
CA LEU A 13 18.52 2.12 -5.80
C LEU A 13 18.24 3.08 -4.63
N MET A 14 16.97 3.44 -4.41
CA MET A 14 16.57 4.27 -3.28
C MET A 14 16.74 3.52 -1.96
N ILE A 15 16.42 2.23 -1.90
CA ILE A 15 16.66 1.39 -0.71
C ILE A 15 18.14 1.35 -0.39
N ASP A 16 19.00 1.14 -1.40
CA ASP A 16 20.45 1.08 -1.21
C ASP A 16 21.03 2.40 -0.68
N ARG A 17 20.48 3.53 -1.10
CA ARG A 17 20.97 4.86 -0.74
C ARG A 17 20.39 5.42 0.54
N PHE A 18 19.11 5.26 0.75
CA PHE A 18 18.36 5.90 1.85
C PHE A 18 17.90 4.92 2.93
N GLY A 19 17.97 3.62 2.64
CA GLY A 19 17.47 2.56 3.52
C GLY A 19 15.97 2.26 3.28
N GLU A 20 15.50 1.24 3.99
CA GLU A 20 14.15 0.68 3.78
C GLU A 20 13.03 1.61 4.28
N LYS A 21 13.21 2.27 5.43
CA LYS A 21 12.17 3.08 6.06
C LYS A 21 11.69 4.26 5.20
N PRO A 22 12.56 5.10 4.62
CA PRO A 22 12.12 6.21 3.76
C PRO A 22 11.40 5.72 2.50
N VAL A 23 11.86 4.60 1.91
CA VAL A 23 11.24 4.04 0.71
C VAL A 23 9.88 3.44 1.03
N LEU A 24 9.73 2.77 2.18
CA LEU A 24 8.46 2.27 2.68
C LEU A 24 7.48 3.43 2.94
N PHE A 25 7.94 4.51 3.57
CA PHE A 25 7.13 5.68 3.81
C PHE A 25 6.65 6.34 2.50
N LEU A 26 7.54 6.53 1.53
CA LEU A 26 7.19 7.03 0.20
C LEU A 26 6.24 6.08 -0.53
N GLY A 27 6.44 4.78 -0.36
CA GLY A 27 5.58 3.74 -0.93
C GLY A 27 4.12 3.82 -0.44
N PHE A 28 3.88 4.24 0.80
CA PHE A 28 2.53 4.55 1.30
C PHE A 28 2.07 5.97 0.97
N LEU A 29 2.98 6.93 0.91
CA LEU A 29 2.66 8.33 0.61
C LEU A 29 2.13 8.50 -0.82
N MET A 30 2.73 7.83 -1.81
CA MET A 30 2.29 7.91 -3.20
C MET A 30 0.84 7.44 -3.40
N PRO A 31 0.44 6.24 -2.95
CA PRO A 31 -0.96 5.82 -3.04
C PRO A 31 -1.89 6.73 -2.23
N PHE A 32 -1.46 7.26 -1.08
CA PHE A 32 -2.25 8.22 -0.30
C PHE A 32 -2.56 9.48 -1.11
N ILE A 33 -1.55 10.06 -1.77
CA ILE A 33 -1.74 11.22 -2.66
C ILE A 33 -2.65 10.84 -3.84
N GLY A 34 -2.42 9.69 -4.48
CA GLY A 34 -3.21 9.22 -5.61
C GLY A 34 -4.68 9.01 -5.26
N THR A 35 -4.99 8.33 -4.16
CA THR A 35 -6.38 8.10 -3.73
C THR A 35 -7.07 9.39 -3.33
N THR A 36 -6.39 10.29 -2.61
CA THR A 36 -6.92 11.60 -2.22
C THR A 36 -7.20 12.48 -3.44
N LEU A 37 -6.26 12.50 -4.40
CA LEU A 37 -6.40 13.28 -5.62
C LEU A 37 -7.65 12.85 -6.41
N PHE A 38 -7.85 11.54 -6.55
CA PHE A 38 -9.01 11.02 -7.25
C PHE A 38 -10.32 11.19 -6.46
N ALA A 39 -10.25 11.05 -5.12
CA ALA A 39 -11.41 11.30 -4.25
C ALA A 39 -11.90 12.75 -4.32
N CYS A 40 -11.00 13.72 -4.58
CA CYS A 40 -11.35 15.13 -4.72
C CYS A 40 -11.71 15.55 -6.16
N LEU A 41 -11.07 14.96 -7.18
CA LEU A 41 -11.17 15.36 -8.58
C LEU A 41 -11.59 14.17 -9.46
N HIS A 42 -12.87 14.03 -9.70
CA HIS A 42 -13.50 12.88 -10.38
C HIS A 42 -13.47 12.97 -11.91
N THR A 43 -12.36 13.43 -12.50
CA THR A 43 -12.21 13.54 -13.95
C THR A 43 -11.38 12.39 -14.53
N TYR A 44 -11.63 12.02 -15.78
CA TYR A 44 -10.90 10.95 -16.43
C TYR A 44 -9.37 11.14 -16.46
N PRO A 45 -8.82 12.34 -16.76
CA PRO A 45 -7.37 12.57 -16.65
C PRO A 45 -6.83 12.35 -15.24
N MET A 46 -7.60 12.73 -14.21
CA MET A 46 -7.22 12.51 -12.80
C MET A 46 -7.25 11.04 -12.41
N LEU A 47 -8.18 10.25 -12.96
CA LEU A 47 -8.20 8.80 -12.79
C LEU A 47 -6.88 8.18 -13.29
N LEU A 48 -6.43 8.57 -14.49
CA LEU A 48 -5.20 8.04 -15.06
C LEU A 48 -3.97 8.48 -14.24
N ALA A 49 -3.90 9.76 -13.88
CA ALA A 49 -2.80 10.30 -13.07
C ALA A 49 -2.74 9.63 -11.69
N SER A 50 -3.88 9.51 -11.01
CA SER A 50 -4.00 8.85 -9.70
C SER A 50 -3.59 7.38 -9.77
N SER A 51 -4.08 6.65 -10.77
CA SER A 51 -3.73 5.24 -10.97
C SER A 51 -2.23 5.06 -11.23
N PHE A 52 -1.62 5.99 -11.96
CA PHE A 52 -0.18 5.97 -12.18
C PHE A 52 0.60 6.21 -10.89
N ILE A 53 0.21 7.22 -10.09
CA ILE A 53 0.84 7.54 -8.80
C ILE A 53 0.68 6.37 -7.83
N ILE A 54 -0.52 5.77 -7.73
CA ILE A 54 -0.76 4.58 -6.91
C ILE A 54 0.15 3.43 -7.35
N GLY A 55 0.29 3.21 -8.67
CA GLY A 55 1.15 2.18 -9.23
C GLY A 55 2.63 2.38 -8.88
N LEU A 56 3.13 3.62 -8.88
CA LEU A 56 4.50 3.93 -8.42
C LEU A 56 4.71 3.53 -6.96
N GLY A 57 3.76 3.91 -6.09
CA GLY A 57 3.83 3.57 -4.66
C GLY A 57 3.77 2.05 -4.41
N MET A 58 2.89 1.34 -5.13
CA MET A 58 2.79 -0.12 -5.03
C MET A 58 4.10 -0.81 -5.44
N ALA A 59 4.78 -0.33 -6.48
CA ALA A 59 6.09 -0.84 -6.89
C ALA A 59 7.14 -0.65 -5.79
N MET A 60 7.17 0.54 -5.16
CA MET A 60 8.06 0.83 -4.03
C MET A 60 7.79 -0.10 -2.85
N LEU A 61 6.52 -0.27 -2.47
CA LEU A 61 6.12 -1.16 -1.36
C LEU A 61 6.58 -2.59 -1.61
N GLN A 62 6.34 -3.16 -2.78
CA GLN A 62 6.73 -4.54 -3.10
C GLN A 62 8.25 -4.72 -3.09
N THR A 63 9.00 -3.72 -3.57
CA THR A 63 10.46 -3.77 -3.57
C THR A 63 11.04 -3.80 -2.15
N VAL A 64 10.39 -3.11 -1.19
CA VAL A 64 10.80 -3.10 0.23
C VAL A 64 10.29 -4.33 0.99
N LEU A 65 9.05 -4.75 0.74
CA LEU A 65 8.40 -5.81 1.51
C LEU A 65 9.06 -7.17 1.30
N ASN A 66 9.49 -7.50 0.08
CA ASN A 66 10.12 -8.79 -0.21
C ASN A 66 11.39 -9.05 0.63
N PRO A 67 12.40 -8.14 0.65
CA PRO A 67 13.55 -8.31 1.53
C PRO A 67 13.21 -8.21 3.02
N LEU A 68 12.23 -7.38 3.40
CA LEU A 68 11.80 -7.25 4.79
C LEU A 68 11.21 -8.56 5.33
N GLN A 69 10.38 -9.25 4.55
CA GLN A 69 9.83 -10.58 4.89
C GLN A 69 10.95 -11.60 5.14
N ARG A 70 12.03 -11.55 4.35
CA ARG A 70 13.18 -12.43 4.54
C ARG A 70 13.93 -12.15 5.85
N VAL A 71 14.02 -10.89 6.25
CA VAL A 71 14.68 -10.51 7.50
C VAL A 71 13.84 -10.88 8.71
N VAL A 72 12.53 -10.62 8.66
CA VAL A 72 11.59 -10.92 9.76
C VAL A 72 11.40 -12.42 9.95
N GLY A 73 11.28 -13.18 8.86
CA GLY A 73 11.07 -14.63 8.92
C GLY A 73 12.36 -15.43 9.12
N GLY A 74 13.52 -14.82 8.90
CA GLY A 74 14.77 -15.56 8.77
C GLY A 74 14.83 -16.39 7.47
N GLU A 75 15.99 -16.95 7.15
CA GLU A 75 16.14 -17.77 5.92
C GLU A 75 15.28 -19.05 5.96
N GLU A 76 15.09 -19.63 7.16
CA GLU A 76 14.34 -20.87 7.35
C GLU A 76 12.82 -20.69 7.20
N ASN A 77 12.27 -19.57 7.71
CA ASN A 77 10.83 -19.34 7.73
C ASN A 77 10.36 -18.33 6.66
N TYR A 78 11.23 -17.88 5.77
CA TYR A 78 10.87 -16.92 4.73
C TYR A 78 9.68 -17.37 3.88
N ALA A 79 9.68 -18.63 3.44
CA ALA A 79 8.60 -19.17 2.64
C ALA A 79 7.26 -19.10 3.37
N PHE A 80 7.23 -19.50 4.65
CA PHE A 80 6.03 -19.44 5.48
C PHE A 80 5.51 -18.01 5.66
N VAL A 81 6.40 -17.06 5.96
CA VAL A 81 6.03 -15.63 6.13
C VAL A 81 5.49 -15.05 4.82
N ALA A 82 6.10 -15.40 3.68
CA ALA A 82 5.64 -14.97 2.37
C ALA A 82 4.25 -15.54 2.03
N GLU A 83 4.02 -16.81 2.31
CA GLU A 83 2.70 -17.48 2.09
C GLU A 83 1.62 -16.88 2.99
N VAL A 84 1.91 -16.61 4.27
CA VAL A 84 0.97 -15.92 5.17
C VAL A 84 0.62 -14.53 4.65
N ALA A 85 1.60 -13.76 4.16
CA ALA A 85 1.35 -12.46 3.56
C ALA A 85 0.46 -12.55 2.30
N GLN A 86 0.68 -13.56 1.44
CA GLN A 86 -0.16 -13.80 0.26
C GLN A 86 -1.57 -14.25 0.65
N PHE A 87 -1.71 -15.06 1.69
CA PHE A 87 -3.01 -15.47 2.22
C PHE A 87 -3.83 -14.27 2.73
N VAL A 88 -3.20 -13.37 3.50
CA VAL A 88 -3.83 -12.12 3.96
C VAL A 88 -4.22 -11.23 2.78
N PHE A 89 -3.36 -11.14 1.76
CA PHE A 89 -3.68 -10.41 0.53
C PHE A 89 -4.88 -11.02 -0.21
N GLY A 90 -4.96 -12.35 -0.28
CA GLY A 90 -6.09 -13.09 -0.86
C GLY A 90 -7.41 -12.79 -0.13
N ILE A 91 -7.40 -12.82 1.21
CA ILE A 91 -8.57 -12.46 2.03
C ILE A 91 -8.98 -11.01 1.75
N ALA A 92 -8.05 -10.07 1.76
CA ALA A 92 -8.34 -8.67 1.48
C ALA A 92 -8.94 -8.46 0.08
N SER A 93 -8.42 -9.16 -0.93
CA SER A 93 -8.94 -9.15 -2.30
C SER A 93 -10.37 -9.69 -2.40
N PHE A 94 -10.70 -10.72 -1.61
CA PHE A 94 -12.05 -11.27 -1.52
C PHE A 94 -13.02 -10.32 -0.79
N LEU A 95 -12.56 -9.68 0.27
CA LEU A 95 -13.39 -8.75 1.05
C LEU A 95 -13.65 -7.42 0.32
N SER A 96 -12.75 -6.99 -0.55
CA SER A 96 -12.83 -5.70 -1.24
C SER A 96 -14.14 -5.50 -2.02
N PRO A 97 -14.62 -6.44 -2.86
CA PRO A 97 -15.91 -6.31 -3.54
C PRO A 97 -17.11 -6.26 -2.59
N LEU A 98 -17.03 -6.98 -1.46
CA LEU A 98 -18.11 -6.98 -0.45
C LEU A 98 -18.21 -5.60 0.23
N VAL A 99 -17.08 -5.02 0.63
CA VAL A 99 -17.03 -3.66 1.17
C VAL A 99 -17.54 -2.64 0.16
N TYR A 100 -17.14 -2.76 -1.10
CA TYR A 100 -17.60 -1.90 -2.17
C TYR A 100 -19.13 -1.96 -2.34
N THR A 101 -19.69 -3.16 -2.43
CA THR A 101 -21.15 -3.36 -2.57
C THR A 101 -21.92 -2.81 -1.36
N TYR A 102 -21.38 -3.04 -0.16
CA TYR A 102 -21.95 -2.50 1.07
C TYR A 102 -21.97 -0.97 1.08
N LEU A 103 -20.85 -0.33 0.73
CA LEU A 103 -20.76 1.13 0.68
C LEU A 103 -21.71 1.74 -0.35
N ILE A 104 -21.80 1.16 -1.54
CA ILE A 104 -22.75 1.65 -2.57
C ILE A 104 -24.19 1.50 -2.10
N HIS A 105 -24.52 0.39 -1.45
CA HIS A 105 -25.88 0.17 -0.96
C HIS A 105 -26.25 1.19 0.14
N GLU A 106 -25.39 1.38 1.13
CA GLU A 106 -25.65 2.29 2.26
C GLU A 106 -25.63 3.78 1.87
N LEU A 107 -24.86 4.14 0.85
CA LEU A 107 -24.75 5.53 0.37
C LEU A 107 -25.72 5.86 -0.76
N ASN A 108 -26.55 4.91 -1.19
CA ASN A 108 -27.56 5.16 -2.20
C ASN A 108 -28.66 6.08 -1.60
N PRO A 109 -28.93 7.25 -2.23
CA PRO A 109 -29.94 8.19 -1.74
C PRO A 109 -31.36 7.63 -1.75
N ASP A 110 -31.65 6.63 -2.62
CA ASP A 110 -32.97 6.00 -2.73
C ASP A 110 -33.25 4.98 -1.61
N ILE A 111 -32.20 4.55 -0.88
CA ILE A 111 -32.31 3.59 0.22
C ILE A 111 -32.11 4.33 1.53
N TYR A 112 -33.23 4.86 2.07
CA TYR A 112 -33.20 5.51 3.39
C TYR A 112 -33.16 4.42 4.48
N THR A 113 -32.02 4.21 5.09
CA THR A 113 -31.86 3.32 6.24
C THR A 113 -31.85 4.17 7.52
N GLU A 114 -32.90 4.09 8.33
CA GLU A 114 -32.89 4.62 9.68
C GLU A 114 -31.81 3.89 10.51
N GLY A 115 -30.87 4.65 11.09
CA GLY A 115 -29.82 4.09 11.95
C GLY A 115 -28.46 3.88 11.28
N ARG A 116 -28.08 4.75 10.35
CA ARG A 116 -26.71 4.73 9.77
C ARG A 116 -25.64 4.84 10.86
N ASN A 117 -24.59 4.05 10.68
CA ASN A 117 -23.41 4.15 11.54
C ASN A 117 -22.72 5.51 11.33
N PHE A 118 -22.15 6.09 12.40
CA PHE A 118 -21.40 7.35 12.36
C PHE A 118 -20.37 7.41 11.20
N PHE A 119 -19.72 6.28 10.89
CA PHE A 119 -18.76 6.19 9.81
C PHE A 119 -19.40 6.36 8.41
N ILE A 120 -20.58 5.79 8.21
CA ILE A 120 -21.34 5.94 6.95
C ILE A 120 -21.85 7.38 6.79
N ASP A 121 -22.32 8.00 7.88
CA ASP A 121 -22.73 9.42 7.85
C ASP A 121 -21.58 10.35 7.51
N LEU A 122 -20.38 10.08 8.06
CA LEU A 122 -19.17 10.83 7.73
C LEU A 122 -18.84 10.68 6.24
N LEU A 123 -18.87 9.45 5.71
CA LEU A 123 -18.61 9.19 4.30
C LEU A 123 -19.67 9.84 3.40
N ALA A 124 -20.93 9.80 3.80
CA ALA A 124 -22.02 10.46 3.06
C ALA A 124 -21.82 11.99 2.97
N GLY A 125 -21.26 12.59 4.03
CA GLY A 125 -20.97 14.03 4.06
C GLY A 125 -19.85 14.48 3.13
N ILE A 126 -18.91 13.59 2.78
CA ILE A 126 -17.75 13.90 1.92
C ILE A 126 -17.83 13.29 0.52
N THR A 127 -18.78 12.37 0.30
CA THR A 127 -18.99 11.69 -1.00
C THR A 127 -20.10 12.36 -1.76
N PRO A 128 -19.91 12.74 -3.04
CA PRO A 128 -20.99 13.25 -3.87
C PRO A 128 -22.12 12.22 -4.00
N PRO A 129 -23.39 12.61 -3.83
CA PRO A 129 -24.53 11.68 -3.89
C PRO A 129 -24.66 10.98 -5.24
N ASP A 130 -24.22 11.63 -6.32
CA ASP A 130 -24.23 11.06 -7.68
C ASP A 130 -23.11 10.04 -7.91
N LEU A 131 -22.12 9.95 -7.01
CA LEU A 131 -20.90 9.14 -7.18
C LEU A 131 -20.57 8.31 -5.92
N PRO A 132 -21.46 7.41 -5.46
CA PRO A 132 -21.27 6.67 -4.21
C PRO A 132 -20.01 5.78 -4.21
N TRP A 133 -19.52 5.38 -5.37
CA TRP A 133 -18.27 4.62 -5.52
C TRP A 133 -17.01 5.39 -5.10
N VAL A 134 -17.04 6.71 -5.04
CA VAL A 134 -15.92 7.55 -4.55
C VAL A 134 -15.64 7.30 -3.07
N SER A 135 -16.64 6.86 -2.32
CA SER A 135 -16.50 6.52 -0.89
C SER A 135 -15.40 5.49 -0.64
N LEU A 136 -15.20 4.54 -1.56
CA LEU A 136 -14.13 3.55 -1.46
C LEU A 136 -12.73 4.19 -1.46
N TYR A 137 -12.53 5.25 -2.25
CA TYR A 137 -11.27 5.98 -2.29
C TYR A 137 -11.02 6.74 -0.99
N TRP A 138 -12.06 7.27 -0.34
CA TRP A 138 -11.96 7.87 1.00
C TRP A 138 -11.58 6.84 2.06
N VAL A 139 -12.16 5.63 1.99
CA VAL A 139 -11.77 4.52 2.89
C VAL A 139 -10.31 4.15 2.69
N PHE A 140 -9.85 4.02 1.44
CA PHE A 140 -8.43 3.75 1.16
C PHE A 140 -7.52 4.89 1.62
N THR A 141 -7.92 6.14 1.42
CA THR A 141 -7.17 7.31 1.92
C THR A 141 -6.99 7.26 3.44
N LEU A 142 -8.06 6.92 4.17
CA LEU A 142 -8.00 6.78 5.62
C LEU A 142 -7.06 5.64 6.05
N LEU A 143 -7.19 4.47 5.42
CA LEU A 143 -6.31 3.32 5.70
C LEU A 143 -4.84 3.65 5.41
N LEU A 144 -4.55 4.31 4.30
CA LEU A 144 -3.20 4.73 3.94
C LEU A 144 -2.65 5.78 4.90
N LEU A 145 -3.49 6.69 5.40
CA LEU A 145 -3.11 7.65 6.44
C LEU A 145 -2.70 6.93 7.74
N VAL A 146 -3.49 5.96 8.17
CA VAL A 146 -3.17 5.14 9.35
C VAL A 146 -1.84 4.41 9.15
N MET A 147 -1.61 3.83 7.97
CA MET A 147 -0.34 3.16 7.64
C MET A 147 0.84 4.12 7.60
N LEU A 148 0.67 5.34 7.06
CA LEU A 148 1.70 6.38 7.07
C LEU A 148 2.09 6.78 8.49
N VAL A 149 1.10 6.98 9.36
CA VAL A 149 1.33 7.30 10.78
C VAL A 149 2.04 6.14 11.47
N ALA A 150 1.58 4.90 11.25
CA ALA A 150 2.19 3.71 11.84
C ALA A 150 3.66 3.55 11.41
N VAL A 151 3.97 3.70 10.12
CA VAL A 151 5.34 3.64 9.60
C VAL A 151 6.17 4.81 10.10
N GLY A 152 5.60 6.02 10.15
CA GLY A 152 6.29 7.21 10.66
C GLY A 152 6.73 7.05 12.12
N LEU A 153 5.82 6.56 12.98
CA LEU A 153 6.08 6.34 14.41
C LEU A 153 6.93 5.10 14.68
N SER A 154 6.93 4.11 13.78
CA SER A 154 7.70 2.87 13.94
C SER A 154 9.20 3.12 13.90
N ARG A 155 9.93 2.56 14.87
CA ARG A 155 11.39 2.53 14.89
C ARG A 155 11.87 1.29 14.15
N PHE A 156 12.14 1.43 12.84
CA PHE A 156 12.75 0.35 12.09
C PHE A 156 14.22 0.20 12.49
N PRO A 157 14.70 -1.01 12.82
CA PRO A 157 16.13 -1.27 12.89
C PRO A 157 16.72 -1.01 11.49
N LYS A 158 17.87 -0.33 11.41
CA LYS A 158 18.60 -0.18 10.15
C LYS A 158 19.10 -1.56 9.72
N ILE A 159 18.31 -2.22 8.88
CA ILE A 159 18.65 -3.53 8.34
C ILE A 159 19.55 -3.26 7.14
N GLY A 160 20.85 -3.24 7.36
CA GLY A 160 21.84 -3.14 6.28
C GLY A 160 21.83 -4.41 5.44
N LEU A 161 20.80 -4.61 4.60
CA LEU A 161 20.63 -5.77 3.72
C LEU A 161 21.87 -5.99 2.82
N LEU A 162 22.55 -4.92 2.41
CA LEU A 162 23.77 -4.98 1.63
C LEU A 162 24.98 -5.48 2.44
N LYS A 163 25.03 -5.19 3.74
CA LYS A 163 26.14 -5.66 4.58
C LYS A 163 26.08 -7.16 4.83
N ALA A 164 24.90 -7.74 4.89
CA ALA A 164 24.70 -9.18 5.04
C ALA A 164 25.05 -9.95 3.75
N SER A 165 24.70 -9.42 2.58
CA SER A 165 25.02 -10.05 1.28
C SER A 165 26.51 -9.96 0.92
N SER A 166 27.18 -8.84 1.22
CA SER A 166 28.61 -8.67 0.96
C SER A 166 29.50 -9.53 1.86
N ILE A 167 29.10 -9.74 3.13
CA ILE A 167 29.84 -10.64 4.05
C ILE A 167 29.70 -12.09 3.60
N LYS A 168 28.51 -12.51 3.11
CA LYS A 168 28.30 -13.89 2.59
C LYS A 168 29.06 -14.15 1.27
N SER A 169 29.18 -13.15 0.41
CA SER A 169 29.97 -13.23 -0.84
C SER A 169 31.47 -13.33 -0.55
N SER A 170 31.99 -12.56 0.40
CA SER A 170 33.39 -12.58 0.76
C SER A 170 33.83 -13.92 1.40
N ASN A 171 32.99 -14.55 2.21
CA ASN A 171 33.29 -15.83 2.83
C ASN A 171 33.21 -17.05 1.88
N LYS A 172 32.58 -16.90 0.71
CA LYS A 172 32.44 -17.99 -0.26
C LYS A 172 33.62 -18.08 -1.26
N PHE A 173 34.47 -17.07 -1.28
CA PHE A 173 35.64 -16.95 -2.16
C PHE A 173 36.99 -17.01 -1.45
N SER A 174 37.08 -17.56 -0.22
CA SER A 174 38.38 -17.91 0.39
C SER A 174 38.71 -19.34 -0.01
N PRO A 175 39.57 -19.59 -1.02
CA PRO A 175 40.08 -20.92 -1.29
C PRO A 175 41.06 -21.29 -0.16
N LYS A 176 40.85 -22.47 0.41
CA LYS A 176 41.87 -23.14 1.25
C LYS A 176 42.98 -23.68 0.39
#